data_2efbec09612fb79ac77f9d09a5a6edba
#
_entry.id   2efbec09612fb79ac77f9d09a5a6edba
#
_cell.length_a   1.000
_cell.length_b   1.000
_cell.length_c   1.000
_cell.angle_alpha   90.00
_cell.angle_beta   90.00
_cell.angle_gamma   90.00
#
_symmetry.space_group_name_H-M   'P 1'
#
loop_
_entity.id
_entity.type
_entity.pdbx_description
1 polymer ?
#
loop_
_entity_poly.entity_id
_entity_poly.type
_entity_poly.pdbx_seq_one_letter_code
_entity_poly.pdbx_strand_id
1 'polypeptide(L)'
;MKLKVKIDNIPFGTSIQKIKVPDILKKKVKTGLDYFDCVMGGEGFTPSMVTLFTGTPGAGKTTMMLALANSLQGNGAQVVFNTAEESLFQIKMTSDRLNLKHKFLVGGEDNIPNLIMGCDAIRKKNIDKPFFLIVDSLQCMDDGHFKNGRITTATAERSLGMLTDYAKEHAINVIVIGQVNKDGKMAGSNKLKHMVDSHVHLSVEERDPDLLGCRVLLTLKNRFGGGGHVIFLDLKRSGFTEVARLSGSGI
;
A
#
# COMPACT_ATOMS: atom_id res chain seq x y z
N MET A 1 -3.83 8.76 -26.27
CA MET A 1 -4.67 9.78 -25.63
C MET A 1 -4.41 9.66 -24.13
N LYS A 2 -3.68 10.60 -23.52
CA LYS A 2 -3.42 10.59 -22.09
C LYS A 2 -4.74 10.97 -21.41
N LEU A 3 -5.39 10.01 -20.75
CA LEU A 3 -6.40 10.34 -19.77
C LEU A 3 -5.67 10.93 -18.55
N LYS A 4 -5.28 12.18 -18.67
CA LYS A 4 -5.14 13.00 -17.48
C LYS A 4 -6.56 13.04 -16.91
N VAL A 5 -6.75 12.56 -15.69
CA VAL A 5 -7.76 13.21 -14.85
C VAL A 5 -7.36 14.67 -14.97
N LYS A 6 -8.10 15.44 -15.77
CA LYS A 6 -7.94 16.89 -15.80
C LYS A 6 -8.30 17.30 -14.36
N ILE A 7 -7.30 17.34 -13.50
CA ILE A 7 -7.35 18.27 -12.40
C ILE A 7 -7.39 19.57 -13.14
N ASP A 8 -8.58 20.17 -13.21
CA ASP A 8 -8.76 21.48 -13.82
C ASP A 8 -7.64 22.33 -13.25
N ASN A 9 -6.90 23.00 -14.12
CA ASN A 9 -5.85 23.92 -13.69
C ASN A 9 -6.54 24.99 -12.86
N ILE A 10 -6.64 24.76 -11.56
CA ILE A 10 -7.25 25.68 -10.61
C ILE A 10 -6.29 26.86 -10.54
N PRO A 11 -6.70 28.07 -10.95
CA PRO A 11 -5.82 29.23 -10.93
C PRO A 11 -5.35 29.51 -9.51
N PHE A 12 -4.10 29.92 -9.37
CA PHE A 12 -3.57 30.39 -8.08
C PHE A 12 -4.45 31.52 -7.53
N GLY A 13 -4.81 31.45 -6.24
CA GLY A 13 -5.71 32.44 -5.60
C GLY A 13 -7.21 32.14 -5.75
N THR A 14 -7.59 30.98 -6.29
CA THR A 14 -8.99 30.54 -6.29
C THR A 14 -9.48 30.28 -4.87
N SER A 15 -10.66 30.85 -4.51
CA SER A 15 -11.31 30.56 -3.23
C SER A 15 -11.58 29.07 -3.07
N ILE A 16 -11.29 28.51 -1.88
CA ILE A 16 -11.50 27.10 -1.56
C ILE A 16 -12.95 26.64 -1.81
N GLN A 17 -13.95 27.52 -1.57
CA GLN A 17 -15.36 27.21 -1.78
C GLN A 17 -15.72 27.05 -3.26
N LYS A 18 -14.91 27.57 -4.19
CA LYS A 18 -15.11 27.45 -5.63
C LYS A 18 -14.48 26.17 -6.19
N ILE A 19 -13.64 25.49 -5.42
CA ILE A 19 -12.98 24.26 -5.85
C ILE A 19 -13.97 23.09 -5.75
N LYS A 20 -14.29 22.50 -6.89
CA LYS A 20 -15.12 21.29 -6.95
C LYS A 20 -14.23 20.06 -6.88
N VAL A 21 -14.42 19.25 -5.86
CA VAL A 21 -13.71 17.95 -5.73
C VAL A 21 -14.27 16.98 -6.78
N PRO A 22 -13.44 16.40 -7.66
CA PRO A 22 -13.87 15.38 -8.62
C PRO A 22 -14.53 14.18 -7.91
N ASP A 23 -15.60 13.63 -8.47
CA ASP A 23 -16.36 12.54 -7.85
C ASP A 23 -15.51 11.28 -7.64
N ILE A 24 -14.54 11.03 -8.52
CA ILE A 24 -13.59 9.92 -8.37
C ILE A 24 -12.81 10.01 -7.04
N LEU A 25 -12.49 11.21 -6.55
CA LEU A 25 -11.75 11.41 -5.30
C LEU A 25 -12.62 11.31 -4.04
N LYS A 26 -13.95 11.35 -4.19
CA LYS A 26 -14.91 11.21 -3.08
C LYS A 26 -15.21 9.76 -2.75
N LYS A 27 -15.02 8.85 -3.72
CA LYS A 27 -15.46 7.45 -3.62
C LYS A 27 -14.37 6.60 -3.00
N LYS A 28 -14.42 6.40 -1.70
CA LYS A 28 -13.51 5.50 -0.98
C LYS A 28 -13.71 4.04 -1.38
N VAL A 29 -12.65 3.26 -1.29
CA VAL A 29 -12.61 1.84 -1.67
C VAL A 29 -12.36 0.98 -0.45
N LYS A 30 -13.38 0.25 -0.01
CA LYS A 30 -13.23 -0.75 1.07
C LYS A 30 -12.39 -1.92 0.59
N THR A 31 -11.54 -2.41 1.49
CA THR A 31 -10.69 -3.55 1.20
C THR A 31 -11.43 -4.88 1.26
N GLY A 32 -12.49 -4.96 2.07
CA GLY A 32 -13.19 -6.19 2.41
C GLY A 32 -12.52 -7.00 3.53
N LEU A 33 -11.46 -6.47 4.12
CA LEU A 33 -10.84 -6.98 5.34
C LEU A 33 -11.15 -5.98 6.46
N ASP A 34 -12.11 -6.31 7.33
CA ASP A 34 -12.63 -5.38 8.36
C ASP A 34 -11.52 -4.82 9.24
N TYR A 35 -10.55 -5.65 9.62
CA TYR A 35 -9.40 -5.21 10.42
C TYR A 35 -8.52 -4.21 9.67
N PHE A 36 -8.39 -4.37 8.33
CA PHE A 36 -7.60 -3.44 7.53
C PHE A 36 -8.38 -2.14 7.26
N ASP A 37 -9.65 -2.23 6.94
CA ASP A 37 -10.51 -1.06 6.80
C ASP A 37 -10.58 -0.25 8.09
N CYS A 38 -10.63 -0.92 9.25
CA CYS A 38 -10.62 -0.27 10.57
C CYS A 38 -9.35 0.58 10.76
N VAL A 39 -8.15 0.03 10.55
CA VAL A 39 -6.91 0.82 10.69
C VAL A 39 -6.78 1.93 9.65
N MET A 40 -7.49 1.83 8.54
CA MET A 40 -7.58 2.89 7.52
C MET A 40 -8.66 3.94 7.84
N GLY A 41 -9.29 3.89 9.02
CA GLY A 41 -10.31 4.85 9.45
C GLY A 41 -11.75 4.42 9.15
N GLY A 42 -11.98 3.13 8.90
CA GLY A 42 -13.31 2.50 8.77
C GLY A 42 -13.90 2.51 7.36
N GLU A 43 -13.39 3.34 6.45
CA GLU A 43 -13.97 3.49 5.10
C GLU A 43 -13.05 3.00 3.97
N GLY A 44 -11.88 2.43 4.32
CA GLY A 44 -10.89 1.94 3.36
C GLY A 44 -10.05 3.05 2.73
N PHE A 45 -9.63 2.84 1.48
CA PHE A 45 -8.70 3.73 0.79
C PHE A 45 -9.38 4.90 0.10
N THR A 46 -8.86 6.11 0.30
CA THR A 46 -9.18 7.25 -0.54
C THR A 46 -8.42 7.16 -1.87
N PRO A 47 -9.05 7.42 -3.03
CA PRO A 47 -8.33 7.43 -4.30
C PRO A 47 -7.13 8.39 -4.30
N SER A 48 -6.10 8.08 -5.06
CA SER A 48 -4.79 8.76 -5.08
C SER A 48 -3.93 8.58 -3.83
N MET A 49 -4.32 7.73 -2.88
CA MET A 49 -3.55 7.52 -1.66
C MET A 49 -2.28 6.72 -1.93
N VAL A 50 -1.17 7.21 -1.41
CA VAL A 50 0.10 6.47 -1.34
C VAL A 50 0.31 6.02 0.10
N THR A 51 0.39 4.70 0.29
CA THR A 51 0.53 4.07 1.61
C THR A 51 1.90 3.40 1.73
N LEU A 52 2.62 3.73 2.77
CA LEU A 52 3.80 2.99 3.20
C LEU A 52 3.37 1.91 4.19
N PHE A 53 3.63 0.66 3.85
CA PHE A 53 3.39 -0.47 4.73
C PHE A 53 4.72 -0.98 5.26
N THR A 54 4.95 -0.88 6.56
CA THR A 54 6.20 -1.33 7.19
C THR A 54 5.92 -2.45 8.18
N GLY A 55 6.96 -3.14 8.61
CA GLY A 55 6.82 -4.11 9.68
C GLY A 55 8.11 -4.84 9.97
N THR A 56 8.18 -5.43 11.18
CA THR A 56 9.33 -6.21 11.62
C THR A 56 9.59 -7.40 10.67
N PRO A 57 10.84 -7.86 10.55
CA PRO A 57 11.15 -9.08 9.82
C PRO A 57 10.32 -10.25 10.36
N GLY A 58 9.75 -11.07 9.47
CA GLY A 58 8.92 -12.22 9.86
C GLY A 58 7.50 -11.90 10.36
N ALA A 59 7.08 -10.63 10.44
CA ALA A 59 5.72 -10.27 10.87
C ALA A 59 4.62 -10.71 9.87
N GLY A 60 4.98 -11.02 8.62
CA GLY A 60 4.04 -11.48 7.59
C GLY A 60 3.59 -10.41 6.62
N LYS A 61 4.43 -9.42 6.32
CA LYS A 61 4.11 -8.30 5.40
C LYS A 61 3.60 -8.77 4.04
N THR A 62 4.38 -9.60 3.34
CA THR A 62 4.00 -10.17 2.03
C THR A 62 2.70 -10.96 2.13
N THR A 63 2.53 -11.78 3.18
CA THR A 63 1.27 -12.51 3.45
C THR A 63 0.07 -11.58 3.59
N MET A 64 0.21 -10.49 4.36
CA MET A 64 -0.84 -9.49 4.55
C MET A 64 -1.19 -8.79 3.22
N MET A 65 -0.18 -8.40 2.45
CA MET A 65 -0.39 -7.69 1.19
C MET A 65 -0.99 -8.59 0.10
N LEU A 66 -0.67 -9.89 0.08
CA LEU A 66 -1.33 -10.85 -0.81
C LEU A 66 -2.80 -11.07 -0.43
N ALA A 67 -3.10 -11.17 0.86
CA ALA A 67 -4.49 -11.25 1.34
C ALA A 67 -5.27 -9.98 0.97
N LEU A 68 -4.65 -8.81 1.14
CA LEU A 68 -5.23 -7.52 0.76
C LEU A 68 -5.48 -7.43 -0.76
N ALA A 69 -4.49 -7.82 -1.59
CA ALA A 69 -4.63 -7.86 -3.04
C ALA A 69 -5.79 -8.75 -3.49
N ASN A 70 -5.90 -9.94 -2.90
CA ASN A 70 -7.00 -10.85 -3.17
C ASN A 70 -8.36 -10.24 -2.79
N SER A 71 -8.47 -9.63 -1.63
CA SER A 71 -9.73 -9.05 -1.15
C SER A 71 -10.15 -7.83 -1.96
N LEU A 72 -9.24 -6.90 -2.25
CA LEU A 72 -9.48 -5.76 -3.13
C LEU A 72 -9.95 -6.19 -4.52
N GLN A 73 -9.29 -7.20 -5.11
CA GLN A 73 -9.69 -7.75 -6.41
C GLN A 73 -11.10 -8.35 -6.36
N GLY A 74 -11.47 -9.02 -5.25
CA GLY A 74 -12.81 -9.56 -5.01
C GLY A 74 -13.87 -8.48 -4.88
N ASN A 75 -13.49 -7.31 -4.37
CA ASN A 75 -14.37 -6.14 -4.23
C ASN A 75 -14.40 -5.24 -5.48
N GLY A 76 -13.94 -5.76 -6.62
CA GLY A 76 -14.08 -5.10 -7.92
C GLY A 76 -12.94 -4.15 -8.30
N ALA A 77 -11.91 -4.01 -7.48
CA ALA A 77 -10.71 -3.28 -7.88
C ALA A 77 -9.88 -4.08 -8.89
N GLN A 78 -9.08 -3.39 -9.70
CA GLN A 78 -8.01 -3.98 -10.47
C GLN A 78 -6.72 -3.88 -9.66
N VAL A 79 -6.11 -5.02 -9.33
CA VAL A 79 -4.93 -5.06 -8.49
C VAL A 79 -3.74 -5.64 -9.25
N VAL A 80 -2.59 -4.98 -9.13
CA VAL A 80 -1.27 -5.46 -9.55
C VAL A 80 -0.39 -5.58 -8.30
N PHE A 81 0.10 -6.77 -8.02
CA PHE A 81 1.11 -7.03 -7.01
C PHE A 81 2.45 -7.24 -7.69
N ASN A 82 3.38 -6.33 -7.47
CA ASN A 82 4.73 -6.41 -8.02
C ASN A 82 5.74 -6.77 -6.94
N THR A 83 6.47 -7.86 -7.14
CA THR A 83 7.56 -8.28 -6.26
C THR A 83 8.91 -8.05 -6.93
N ALA A 84 9.82 -7.39 -6.21
CA ALA A 84 11.22 -7.28 -6.59
C ALA A 84 12.14 -8.02 -5.58
N GLU A 85 11.54 -8.67 -4.58
CA GLU A 85 12.27 -9.38 -3.51
C GLU A 85 12.11 -10.90 -3.64
N GLU A 86 10.89 -11.39 -3.89
CA GLU A 86 10.59 -12.81 -4.02
C GLU A 86 10.31 -13.18 -5.48
N SER A 87 10.63 -14.42 -5.87
CA SER A 87 10.26 -14.93 -7.20
C SER A 87 8.74 -15.09 -7.32
N LEU A 88 8.21 -14.99 -8.53
CA LEU A 88 6.79 -15.23 -8.80
C LEU A 88 6.34 -16.64 -8.39
N PHE A 89 7.23 -17.62 -8.38
CA PHE A 89 6.94 -18.97 -7.89
C PHE A 89 6.71 -18.99 -6.36
N GLN A 90 7.51 -18.25 -5.58
CA GLN A 90 7.34 -18.13 -4.13
C GLN A 90 6.03 -17.40 -3.80
N ILE A 91 5.71 -16.33 -4.53
CA ILE A 91 4.43 -15.63 -4.44
C ILE A 91 3.27 -16.59 -4.75
N LYS A 92 3.38 -17.40 -5.80
CA LYS A 92 2.36 -18.40 -6.14
C LYS A 92 2.20 -19.45 -5.05
N MET A 93 3.28 -19.99 -4.50
CA MET A 93 3.23 -20.94 -3.38
C MET A 93 2.53 -20.34 -2.15
N THR A 94 2.82 -19.08 -1.83
CA THR A 94 2.16 -18.36 -0.73
C THR A 94 0.68 -18.14 -1.02
N SER A 95 0.32 -17.76 -2.24
CA SER A 95 -1.07 -17.62 -2.68
C SER A 95 -1.85 -18.93 -2.55
N ASP A 96 -1.24 -20.07 -2.91
CA ASP A 96 -1.87 -21.39 -2.79
C ASP A 96 -2.04 -21.80 -1.32
N ARG A 97 -1.03 -21.56 -0.49
CA ARG A 97 -1.09 -21.79 0.95
C ARG A 97 -2.21 -21.01 1.63
N LEU A 98 -2.42 -19.76 1.20
CA LEU A 98 -3.47 -18.87 1.68
C LEU A 98 -4.84 -19.15 1.03
N ASN A 99 -4.90 -20.05 0.04
CA ASN A 99 -6.12 -20.37 -0.71
C ASN A 99 -6.79 -19.13 -1.32
N LEU A 100 -6.00 -18.21 -1.90
CA LEU A 100 -6.53 -17.00 -2.51
C LEU A 100 -7.34 -17.32 -3.77
N LYS A 101 -8.54 -16.75 -3.89
CA LYS A 101 -9.52 -17.13 -4.93
C LYS A 101 -9.61 -16.13 -6.08
N HIS A 102 -9.31 -14.85 -5.82
CA HIS A 102 -9.48 -13.80 -6.81
C HIS A 102 -8.22 -13.63 -7.67
N LYS A 103 -8.44 -13.37 -8.96
CA LYS A 103 -7.37 -13.32 -9.99
C LYS A 103 -6.77 -11.92 -10.08
N PHE A 104 -6.04 -11.48 -9.06
CA PHE A 104 -5.21 -10.28 -9.20
C PHE A 104 -3.95 -10.56 -10.03
N LEU A 105 -3.37 -9.52 -10.62
CA LEU A 105 -2.20 -9.64 -11.47
C LEU A 105 -0.92 -9.58 -10.64
N VAL A 106 0.13 -10.27 -11.11
CA VAL A 106 1.45 -10.26 -10.48
C VAL A 106 2.53 -9.86 -11.49
N GLY A 107 3.55 -9.17 -11.02
CA GLY A 107 4.73 -8.76 -11.79
C GLY A 107 6.02 -8.98 -10.99
N GLY A 108 7.14 -9.07 -11.70
CA GLY A 108 8.49 -9.15 -11.13
C GLY A 108 9.39 -8.08 -11.75
N GLU A 109 8.89 -6.85 -11.89
CA GLU A 109 9.62 -5.73 -12.47
C GLU A 109 10.33 -4.96 -11.36
N ASP A 110 11.62 -4.75 -11.49
CA ASP A 110 12.44 -4.01 -10.53
C ASP A 110 12.69 -2.54 -10.94
N ASN A 111 12.41 -2.19 -12.20
CA ASN A 111 12.56 -0.83 -12.72
C ASN A 111 11.24 -0.05 -12.68
N ILE A 112 11.21 1.06 -11.94
CA ILE A 112 9.99 1.88 -11.75
C ILE A 112 9.42 2.43 -13.06
N PRO A 113 10.17 3.01 -13.99
CA PRO A 113 9.65 3.44 -15.30
C PRO A 113 8.92 2.32 -16.04
N ASN A 114 9.51 1.13 -16.10
CA ASN A 114 8.89 -0.03 -16.76
C ASN A 114 7.63 -0.49 -16.04
N LEU A 115 7.67 -0.55 -14.71
CA LEU A 115 6.52 -0.90 -13.87
C LEU A 115 5.35 0.03 -14.11
N ILE A 116 5.58 1.36 -14.11
CA ILE A 116 4.56 2.37 -14.40
C ILE A 116 3.98 2.19 -15.80
N MET A 117 4.83 1.94 -16.81
CA MET A 117 4.38 1.71 -18.18
C MET A 117 3.49 0.46 -18.29
N GLY A 118 3.87 -0.64 -17.62
CA GLY A 118 3.08 -1.86 -17.56
C GLY A 118 1.75 -1.66 -16.85
N CYS A 119 1.75 -1.00 -15.71
CA CYS A 119 0.54 -0.66 -14.95
C CYS A 119 -0.41 0.24 -15.75
N ASP A 120 0.12 1.22 -16.49
CA ASP A 120 -0.70 2.12 -17.31
C ASP A 120 -1.39 1.35 -18.45
N ALA A 121 -0.73 0.39 -19.08
CA ALA A 121 -1.31 -0.48 -20.10
C ALA A 121 -2.45 -1.35 -19.54
N ILE A 122 -2.32 -1.86 -18.31
CA ILE A 122 -3.36 -2.65 -17.62
C ILE A 122 -4.54 -1.75 -17.23
N ARG A 123 -4.26 -0.59 -16.61
CA ARG A 123 -5.26 0.37 -16.15
C ARG A 123 -6.16 0.86 -17.29
N LYS A 124 -5.58 1.17 -18.45
CA LYS A 124 -6.33 1.64 -19.64
C LYS A 124 -7.38 0.64 -20.11
N LYS A 125 -7.22 -0.64 -19.86
CA LYS A 125 -8.19 -1.69 -20.20
C LYS A 125 -9.37 -1.76 -19.21
N ASN A 126 -9.23 -1.17 -18.01
CA ASN A 126 -10.20 -1.24 -16.92
C ASN A 126 -10.37 0.13 -16.24
N ILE A 127 -10.62 1.16 -17.05
CA ILE A 127 -10.57 2.56 -16.61
C ILE A 127 -11.60 2.93 -15.54
N ASP A 128 -12.72 2.22 -15.48
CA ASP A 128 -13.81 2.47 -14.53
C ASP A 128 -13.61 1.76 -13.19
N LYS A 129 -12.57 0.94 -13.07
CA LYS A 129 -12.28 0.23 -11.82
C LYS A 129 -11.25 0.99 -10.98
N PRO A 130 -11.41 1.00 -9.65
CA PRO A 130 -10.33 1.40 -8.76
C PRO A 130 -9.08 0.58 -9.06
N PHE A 131 -7.93 1.24 -9.18
CA PHE A 131 -6.67 0.57 -9.49
C PHE A 131 -5.73 0.63 -8.29
N PHE A 132 -5.15 -0.52 -7.94
CA PHE A 132 -4.18 -0.66 -6.87
C PHE A 132 -2.89 -1.26 -7.40
N LEU A 133 -1.76 -0.60 -7.08
CA LEU A 133 -0.42 -1.12 -7.27
C LEU A 133 0.20 -1.40 -5.89
N ILE A 134 0.60 -2.64 -5.65
CA ILE A 134 1.33 -3.05 -4.44
C ILE A 134 2.76 -3.39 -4.87
N VAL A 135 3.77 -2.81 -4.19
CA VAL A 135 5.20 -3.00 -4.50
C VAL A 135 5.92 -3.62 -3.30
N ASP A 136 6.46 -4.80 -3.47
CA ASP A 136 7.21 -5.55 -2.45
C ASP A 136 8.65 -5.86 -2.94
N SER A 137 9.65 -5.18 -2.48
CA SER A 137 9.69 -4.03 -1.60
C SER A 137 10.33 -2.82 -2.30
N LEU A 138 10.04 -1.61 -1.76
CA LEU A 138 10.56 -0.35 -2.32
C LEU A 138 12.10 -0.31 -2.37
N GLN A 139 12.77 -0.95 -1.40
CA GLN A 139 14.22 -0.97 -1.32
C GLN A 139 14.91 -1.78 -2.42
N CYS A 140 14.16 -2.63 -3.12
CA CYS A 140 14.66 -3.43 -4.24
C CYS A 140 14.42 -2.78 -5.61
N MET A 141 13.76 -1.60 -5.63
CA MET A 141 13.38 -0.92 -6.87
C MET A 141 14.46 0.01 -7.39
N ASP A 142 14.68 -0.05 -8.72
CA ASP A 142 15.52 0.87 -9.47
C ASP A 142 14.68 2.01 -10.07
N ASP A 143 15.17 3.24 -9.95
CA ASP A 143 14.51 4.44 -10.47
C ASP A 143 14.88 4.78 -11.93
N GLY A 144 15.63 3.92 -12.61
CA GLY A 144 16.12 4.15 -13.97
C GLY A 144 17.27 5.17 -14.07
N HIS A 145 17.73 5.73 -12.95
CA HIS A 145 18.86 6.67 -12.90
C HIS A 145 20.13 6.05 -12.31
N PHE A 146 20.20 4.77 -12.37
CA PHE A 146 21.19 3.98 -11.68
C PHE A 146 22.60 4.17 -12.27
N LYS A 147 23.43 4.86 -11.54
CA LYS A 147 24.88 4.97 -11.84
C LYS A 147 25.65 4.04 -10.91
N ASN A 148 26.40 3.09 -11.48
CA ASN A 148 27.33 2.19 -10.77
C ASN A 148 26.74 0.99 -10.01
N GLY A 149 25.59 0.46 -10.39
CA GLY A 149 25.15 -0.83 -9.89
C GLY A 149 24.71 -0.86 -8.40
N ARG A 150 24.31 0.26 -7.76
CA ARG A 150 23.91 0.28 -6.36
C ARG A 150 22.61 1.01 -6.10
N ILE A 151 21.63 0.29 -5.56
CA ILE A 151 20.42 0.87 -5.01
C ILE A 151 20.78 1.53 -3.67
N THR A 152 20.37 2.79 -3.49
CA THR A 152 20.65 3.59 -2.31
C THR A 152 19.36 4.11 -1.68
N THR A 153 19.45 4.72 -0.50
CA THR A 153 18.30 5.42 0.11
C THR A 153 17.73 6.50 -0.81
N ALA A 154 18.60 7.22 -1.55
CA ALA A 154 18.16 8.22 -2.53
C ALA A 154 17.39 7.60 -3.70
N THR A 155 17.77 6.38 -4.13
CA THR A 155 17.01 5.61 -5.14
C THR A 155 15.61 5.33 -4.64
N ALA A 156 15.44 4.82 -3.41
CA ALA A 156 14.13 4.55 -2.83
C ALA A 156 13.26 5.82 -2.71
N GLU A 157 13.86 6.97 -2.37
CA GLU A 157 13.16 8.26 -2.32
C GLU A 157 12.67 8.70 -3.71
N ARG A 158 13.52 8.59 -4.75
CA ARG A 158 13.12 8.92 -6.13
C ARG A 158 12.06 7.95 -6.66
N SER A 159 12.23 6.65 -6.41
CA SER A 159 11.24 5.61 -6.76
C SER A 159 9.88 5.91 -6.14
N LEU A 160 9.84 6.24 -4.84
CA LEU A 160 8.59 6.63 -4.17
C LEU A 160 8.02 7.93 -4.74
N GLY A 161 8.85 8.90 -5.11
CA GLY A 161 8.43 10.14 -5.78
C GLY A 161 7.70 9.83 -7.10
N MET A 162 8.31 9.03 -7.97
CA MET A 162 7.71 8.62 -9.26
C MET A 162 6.39 7.88 -9.08
N LEU A 163 6.31 6.97 -8.11
CA LEU A 163 5.07 6.25 -7.77
C LEU A 163 4.00 7.19 -7.22
N THR A 164 4.40 8.19 -6.42
CA THR A 164 3.49 9.21 -5.90
C THR A 164 2.91 10.07 -7.02
N ASP A 165 3.74 10.54 -7.94
CA ASP A 165 3.30 11.33 -9.09
C ASP A 165 2.32 10.52 -9.96
N TYR A 166 2.65 9.25 -10.22
CA TYR A 166 1.78 8.34 -10.96
C TYR A 166 0.43 8.13 -10.25
N ALA A 167 0.44 7.94 -8.91
CA ALA A 167 -0.78 7.79 -8.13
C ALA A 167 -1.67 9.03 -8.21
N LYS A 168 -1.08 10.23 -8.06
CA LYS A 168 -1.82 11.50 -8.08
C LYS A 168 -2.33 11.84 -9.47
N GLU A 169 -1.53 11.61 -10.54
CA GLU A 169 -1.94 11.90 -11.92
C GLU A 169 -3.12 11.05 -12.38
N HIS A 170 -3.23 9.82 -11.86
CA HIS A 170 -4.22 8.84 -12.36
C HIS A 170 -5.29 8.44 -11.35
N ALA A 171 -5.33 9.08 -10.18
CA ALA A 171 -6.27 8.76 -9.09
C ALA A 171 -6.23 7.27 -8.69
N ILE A 172 -5.06 6.64 -8.73
CA ILE A 172 -4.85 5.24 -8.33
C ILE A 172 -4.27 5.17 -6.92
N ASN A 173 -4.39 4.02 -6.29
CA ASN A 173 -3.78 3.75 -5.01
C ASN A 173 -2.47 2.99 -5.17
N VAL A 174 -1.43 3.43 -4.46
CA VAL A 174 -0.14 2.75 -4.42
C VAL A 174 0.18 2.37 -2.98
N ILE A 175 0.53 1.10 -2.77
CA ILE A 175 1.00 0.59 -1.48
C ILE A 175 2.42 0.11 -1.68
N VAL A 176 3.38 0.68 -0.95
CA VAL A 176 4.76 0.24 -1.00
C VAL A 176 5.15 -0.43 0.32
N ILE A 177 5.71 -1.61 0.24
CA ILE A 177 6.28 -2.27 1.42
C ILE A 177 7.67 -1.69 1.67
N GLY A 178 7.88 -1.23 2.91
CA GLY A 178 9.16 -0.76 3.41
C GLY A 178 9.74 -1.72 4.45
N GLN A 179 11.03 -2.02 4.31
CA GLN A 179 11.73 -2.82 5.31
C GLN A 179 12.16 -1.94 6.48
N VAL A 180 12.01 -2.46 7.70
CA VAL A 180 12.56 -1.87 8.91
C VAL A 180 13.63 -2.81 9.49
N ASN A 181 14.65 -2.24 10.11
CA ASN A 181 15.65 -3.01 10.84
C ASN A 181 15.06 -3.59 12.15
N LYS A 182 15.85 -4.38 12.89
CA LYS A 182 15.43 -4.97 14.16
C LYS A 182 15.03 -3.93 15.22
N ASP A 183 15.56 -2.71 15.13
CA ASP A 183 15.22 -1.61 16.04
C ASP A 183 13.95 -0.84 15.61
N GLY A 184 13.21 -1.33 14.62
CA GLY A 184 12.01 -0.69 14.09
C GLY A 184 12.31 0.57 13.26
N LYS A 185 13.59 0.87 13.01
CA LYS A 185 13.98 1.99 12.16
C LYS A 185 13.96 1.54 10.69
N MET A 186 13.34 2.33 9.83
CA MET A 186 13.42 2.07 8.40
C MET A 186 14.85 2.08 7.92
N ALA A 187 15.21 1.10 7.11
CA ALA A 187 16.39 1.17 6.27
C ALA A 187 16.15 2.29 5.24
N GLY A 188 16.55 3.50 5.56
CA GLY A 188 16.27 4.70 4.77
C GLY A 188 15.91 5.88 5.66
N SER A 189 15.76 7.04 5.05
CA SER A 189 15.51 8.28 5.78
C SER A 189 14.06 8.34 6.31
N ASN A 190 13.83 9.06 7.41
CA ASN A 190 12.50 9.47 7.85
C ASN A 190 11.70 10.21 6.76
N LYS A 191 12.37 10.62 5.70
CA LYS A 191 11.81 11.34 4.55
C LYS A 191 10.72 10.53 3.84
N LEU A 192 10.89 9.20 3.68
CA LEU A 192 9.86 8.34 3.06
C LEU A 192 8.52 8.43 3.81
N LYS A 193 8.53 8.49 5.16
CA LYS A 193 7.32 8.63 5.97
C LYS A 193 6.60 9.96 5.73
N HIS A 194 7.35 11.02 5.40
CA HIS A 194 6.78 12.32 5.08
C HIS A 194 6.17 12.38 3.68
N MET A 195 6.70 11.60 2.73
CA MET A 195 6.26 11.60 1.33
C MET A 195 4.92 10.90 1.12
N VAL A 196 4.50 9.99 2.01
CA VAL A 196 3.27 9.20 1.87
C VAL A 196 2.07 9.85 2.54
N ASP A 197 0.87 9.46 2.12
CA ASP A 197 -0.39 9.91 2.72
C ASP A 197 -0.76 9.08 3.95
N SER A 198 -0.45 7.80 3.94
CA SER A 198 -0.70 6.86 5.04
C SER A 198 0.53 6.03 5.35
N HIS A 199 0.72 5.69 6.62
CA HIS A 199 1.75 4.77 7.08
C HIS A 199 1.13 3.75 8.02
N VAL A 200 1.09 2.51 7.58
CA VAL A 200 0.59 1.35 8.34
C VAL A 200 1.78 0.49 8.77
N HIS A 201 1.74 -0.02 9.97
CA HIS A 201 2.81 -0.83 10.55
C HIS A 201 2.31 -2.17 11.06
N LEU A 202 3.05 -3.23 10.79
CA LEU A 202 2.80 -4.58 11.26
C LEU A 202 4.00 -5.06 12.09
N SER A 203 3.78 -5.35 13.36
CA SER A 203 4.80 -5.89 14.27
C SER A 203 4.34 -7.19 14.94
N VAL A 204 5.20 -7.78 15.74
CA VAL A 204 4.86 -8.90 16.62
C VAL A 204 4.76 -8.38 18.05
N GLU A 205 3.73 -8.78 18.80
CA GLU A 205 3.61 -8.48 20.21
C GLU A 205 4.56 -9.39 21.00
N GLU A 206 5.44 -8.77 21.78
CA GLU A 206 6.48 -9.48 22.53
C GLU A 206 6.42 -9.22 24.05
N ARG A 207 5.52 -8.34 24.50
CA ARG A 207 5.49 -7.86 25.89
C ARG A 207 4.26 -8.30 26.67
N ASP A 208 3.10 -8.26 26.05
CA ASP A 208 1.84 -8.64 26.69
C ASP A 208 1.70 -10.16 26.69
N PRO A 209 1.65 -10.83 27.86
CA PRO A 209 1.56 -12.30 27.94
C PRO A 209 0.30 -12.87 27.26
N ASP A 210 -0.82 -12.15 27.30
CA ASP A 210 -2.11 -12.61 26.76
C ASP A 210 -2.15 -12.48 25.23
N LEU A 211 -1.30 -11.62 24.65
CA LEU A 211 -1.24 -11.33 23.24
C LEU A 211 0.11 -11.73 22.61
N LEU A 212 0.93 -12.45 23.35
CA LEU A 212 2.28 -12.83 22.92
C LEU A 212 2.26 -13.59 21.58
N GLY A 213 3.05 -13.09 20.63
CA GLY A 213 3.13 -13.66 19.27
C GLY A 213 2.03 -13.20 18.31
N CYS A 214 0.99 -12.52 18.78
CA CYS A 214 0.03 -11.85 17.91
C CYS A 214 0.73 -10.81 17.03
N ARG A 215 0.20 -10.57 15.85
CA ARG A 215 0.61 -9.48 14.98
C ARG A 215 -0.19 -8.23 15.35
N VAL A 216 0.53 -7.14 15.52
CA VAL A 216 -0.05 -5.84 15.83
C VAL A 216 -0.08 -5.01 14.57
N LEU A 217 -1.28 -4.73 14.06
CA LEU A 217 -1.51 -3.88 12.91
C LEU A 217 -2.01 -2.52 13.40
N LEU A 218 -1.31 -1.44 13.02
CA LEU A 218 -1.67 -0.09 13.44
C LEU A 218 -1.34 0.95 12.37
N THR A 219 -2.06 2.06 12.41
CA THR A 219 -1.79 3.21 11.53
C THR A 219 -1.00 4.27 12.28
N LEU A 220 0.20 4.57 11.77
CA LEU A 220 1.09 5.60 12.30
C LEU A 220 0.81 6.99 11.72
N LYS A 221 0.19 7.03 10.52
CA LYS A 221 -0.18 8.25 9.80
C LYS A 221 -1.34 7.93 8.87
N ASN A 222 -2.36 8.80 8.84
CA ASN A 222 -3.42 8.78 7.86
C ASN A 222 -3.94 10.19 7.60
N ARG A 223 -3.74 10.72 6.39
CA ARG A 223 -4.19 12.06 6.01
C ARG A 223 -5.69 12.12 5.67
N PHE A 224 -6.30 10.98 5.35
CA PHE A 224 -7.67 10.93 4.79
C PHE A 224 -8.64 10.13 5.66
N GLY A 225 -8.23 9.70 6.83
CA GLY A 225 -9.07 8.93 7.75
C GLY A 225 -8.66 9.09 9.19
N GLY A 226 -9.44 8.48 10.06
CA GLY A 226 -9.11 8.37 11.48
C GLY A 226 -7.84 7.54 11.70
N GLY A 227 -7.22 7.74 12.84
CA GLY A 227 -6.11 6.94 13.36
C GLY A 227 -6.47 6.40 14.75
N GLY A 228 -5.50 5.74 15.41
CA GLY A 228 -5.67 5.30 16.80
C GLY A 228 -6.33 3.93 16.96
N HIS A 229 -6.56 3.20 15.86
CA HIS A 229 -6.96 1.81 15.93
C HIS A 229 -5.74 0.90 15.97
N VAL A 230 -5.73 -0.05 16.91
CA VAL A 230 -4.73 -1.11 17.03
C VAL A 230 -5.45 -2.44 16.94
N ILE A 231 -5.05 -3.27 15.99
CA ILE A 231 -5.66 -4.59 15.76
C ILE A 231 -4.63 -5.65 16.08
N PHE A 232 -5.02 -6.61 16.90
CA PHE A 232 -4.24 -7.81 17.18
C PHE A 232 -4.73 -8.95 16.32
N LEU A 233 -3.81 -9.58 15.60
CA LEU A 233 -4.11 -10.61 14.63
C LEU A 233 -3.31 -11.87 14.94
N ASP A 234 -3.94 -13.02 14.86
CA ASP A 234 -3.25 -14.31 14.82
C ASP A 234 -2.85 -14.62 13.38
N LEU A 235 -1.61 -15.06 13.17
CA LEU A 235 -1.11 -15.50 11.86
C LEU A 235 -1.02 -17.01 11.80
N LYS A 236 -1.99 -17.61 11.15
CA LYS A 236 -2.05 -19.05 10.86
C LYS A 236 -1.56 -19.37 9.46
N ARG A 237 -1.48 -20.68 9.16
CA ARG A 237 -1.18 -21.14 7.82
C ARG A 237 -2.15 -20.58 6.76
N SER A 238 -3.42 -20.40 7.12
CA SER A 238 -4.49 -19.86 6.27
C SER A 238 -4.53 -18.34 6.17
N GLY A 239 -3.66 -17.60 6.85
CA GLY A 239 -3.62 -16.14 6.87
C GLY A 239 -3.94 -15.55 8.23
N PHE A 240 -4.37 -14.29 8.22
CA PHE A 240 -4.63 -13.51 9.43
C PHE A 240 -6.06 -13.66 9.91
N THR A 241 -6.23 -13.75 11.24
CA THR A 241 -7.53 -13.71 11.92
C THR A 241 -7.47 -12.69 13.04
N GLU A 242 -8.46 -11.81 13.13
CA GLU A 242 -8.55 -10.82 14.22
C GLU A 242 -8.78 -11.53 15.57
N VAL A 243 -8.01 -11.15 16.58
CA VAL A 243 -8.08 -11.63 17.96
C VAL A 243 -8.69 -10.58 18.86
N ALA A 244 -8.20 -9.34 18.74
CA ALA A 244 -8.65 -8.21 19.54
C ALA A 244 -8.51 -6.89 18.78
N ARG A 245 -9.28 -5.90 19.20
CA ARG A 245 -9.27 -4.55 18.64
C ARG A 245 -9.30 -3.53 19.77
N LEU A 246 -8.37 -2.59 19.72
CA LEU A 246 -8.40 -1.39 20.56
C LEU A 246 -8.72 -0.20 19.65
N SER A 247 -9.80 0.50 19.98
CA SER A 247 -10.17 1.74 19.31
C SER A 247 -9.98 2.86 20.30
N GLY A 248 -9.03 3.74 20.04
CA GLY A 248 -8.93 4.99 20.80
C GLY A 248 -10.23 5.78 20.59
N SER A 249 -10.93 6.13 21.67
CA SER A 249 -12.08 7.01 21.62
C SER A 249 -11.59 8.40 21.24
N GLY A 250 -11.81 8.77 20.02
CA GLY A 250 -11.80 10.15 19.59
C GLY A 250 -10.41 10.74 19.32
N ILE A 251 -10.18 11.02 18.13
CA ILE A 251 -9.84 12.39 17.70
C ILE A 251 -10.66 12.67 16.46
#